data_61b0a5a84b0fd2bab877475ac98ece27
#
_entry.id   61b0a5a84b0fd2bab877475ac98ece27
#
_cell.length_a   1.000
_cell.length_b   1.000
_cell.length_c   1.000
_cell.angle_alpha   90.00
_cell.angle_beta   90.00
_cell.angle_gamma   90.00
#
_symmetry.space_group_name_H-M   'P 1'
#
loop_
_entity.id
_entity.type
_entity.pdbx_description
1 polymer ?
#
loop_
_entity_poly.entity_id
_entity_poly.type
_entity_poly.pdbx_seq_one_letter_code
_entity_poly.pdbx_strand_id
1 'polypeptide(L)'
;MTEISSSTAAVNAAQRLAAEDHYYSAVDGIAEGNLTTAIAEFRASLACDAEFFDAWHGLIRVLQDAGLLDEAVAEAIRLEEKTPEDVLVHTRLSILYQMQGKVPEAEAEAAKARILGWKHELKNKDPKIGTMQL
;
A
#
# COMPACT_ATOMS: atom_id res chain seq x y z
N MET A 1 8.81 -30.52 14.35
CA MET A 1 8.28 -29.71 13.24
C MET A 1 7.11 -28.85 13.65
N THR A 2 6.15 -29.38 14.37
CA THR A 2 5.02 -28.60 14.89
C THR A 2 5.47 -27.47 15.83
N GLU A 3 6.49 -27.73 16.63
CA GLU A 3 7.03 -26.71 17.55
C GLU A 3 7.67 -25.55 16.80
N ILE A 4 8.35 -25.81 15.69
CA ILE A 4 8.96 -24.77 14.86
C ILE A 4 7.88 -23.91 14.21
N SER A 5 6.79 -24.51 13.71
CA SER A 5 5.66 -23.79 13.14
C SER A 5 4.97 -22.90 14.16
N SER A 6 4.73 -23.44 15.37
CA SER A 6 4.11 -22.67 16.46
C SER A 6 4.98 -21.49 16.88
N SER A 7 6.30 -21.71 16.97
CA SER A 7 7.26 -20.66 17.33
C SER A 7 7.30 -19.57 16.26
N THR A 8 7.30 -19.96 14.98
CA THR A 8 7.28 -19.03 13.87
C THR A 8 5.98 -18.21 13.87
N ALA A 9 4.84 -18.84 14.08
CA ALA A 9 3.56 -18.18 14.15
C ALA A 9 3.49 -17.17 15.30
N ALA A 10 4.04 -17.52 16.47
CA ALA A 10 4.10 -16.64 17.63
C ALA A 10 5.00 -15.42 17.35
N VAL A 11 6.15 -15.62 16.72
CA VAL A 11 7.06 -14.54 16.33
C VAL A 11 6.38 -13.62 15.33
N ASN A 12 5.68 -14.18 14.33
CA ASN A 12 4.96 -13.40 13.33
C ASN A 12 3.83 -12.58 13.95
N ALA A 13 3.11 -13.15 14.92
CA ALA A 13 2.05 -12.44 15.64
C ALA A 13 2.61 -11.29 16.47
N ALA A 14 3.75 -11.52 17.16
CA ALA A 14 4.41 -10.47 17.93
C ALA A 14 4.93 -9.35 17.04
N GLN A 15 5.51 -9.70 15.89
CA GLN A 15 5.99 -8.73 14.90
C GLN A 15 4.83 -7.89 14.35
N ARG A 16 3.69 -8.52 14.06
CA ARG A 16 2.51 -7.80 13.59
C ARG A 16 1.98 -6.84 14.65
N LEU A 17 1.94 -7.25 15.91
CA LEU A 17 1.51 -6.36 17.00
C LEU A 17 2.43 -5.15 17.12
N ALA A 18 3.74 -5.37 17.05
CA ALA A 18 4.71 -4.27 17.08
C ALA A 18 4.53 -3.35 15.87
N ALA A 19 4.29 -3.92 14.70
CA ALA A 19 4.04 -3.16 13.48
C ALA A 19 2.77 -2.30 13.62
N GLU A 20 1.72 -2.85 14.20
CA GLU A 20 0.48 -2.11 14.44
C GLU A 20 0.68 -0.96 15.42
N ASP A 21 1.47 -1.15 16.48
CA ASP A 21 1.77 -0.09 17.44
C ASP A 21 2.45 1.09 16.74
N HIS A 22 3.44 0.81 15.91
CA HIS A 22 4.11 1.86 15.12
C HIS A 22 3.17 2.51 14.11
N TYR A 23 2.28 1.71 13.50
CA TYR A 23 1.27 2.22 12.58
C TYR A 23 0.39 3.26 13.27
N TYR A 24 -0.12 2.94 14.45
CA TYR A 24 -0.97 3.89 15.19
C TYR A 24 -0.20 5.11 15.66
N SER A 25 1.06 4.96 16.02
CA SER A 25 1.92 6.10 16.34
C SER A 25 2.11 7.02 15.12
N ALA A 26 2.23 6.42 13.93
CA ALA A 26 2.32 7.19 12.69
C ALA A 26 1.03 7.96 12.41
N VAL A 27 -0.12 7.33 12.62
CA VAL A 27 -1.43 7.97 12.45
C VAL A 27 -1.57 9.15 13.40
N ASP A 28 -1.15 8.99 14.66
CA ASP A 28 -1.13 10.08 15.63
C ASP A 28 -0.22 11.23 15.16
N GLY A 29 0.94 10.89 14.59
CA GLY A 29 1.85 11.88 14.01
C GLY A 29 1.20 12.69 12.89
N ILE A 30 0.42 12.04 12.03
CA ILE A 30 -0.33 12.72 10.97
C ILE A 30 -1.35 13.68 11.60
N ALA A 31 -2.09 13.22 12.60
CA ALA A 31 -3.11 14.03 13.27
C ALA A 31 -2.51 15.28 13.93
N GLU A 32 -1.28 15.17 14.41
CA GLU A 32 -0.55 16.27 15.03
C GLU A 32 0.17 17.18 14.01
N GLY A 33 0.11 16.82 12.74
CA GLY A 33 0.80 17.56 11.68
C GLY A 33 2.30 17.29 11.64
N ASN A 34 2.77 16.26 12.31
CA ASN A 34 4.19 15.91 12.36
C ASN A 34 4.49 14.80 11.35
N LEU A 35 4.72 15.22 10.10
CA LEU A 35 4.97 14.26 9.01
C LEU A 35 6.30 13.53 9.18
N THR A 36 7.31 14.17 9.74
CA THR A 36 8.62 13.54 9.99
C THR A 36 8.47 12.34 10.92
N THR A 37 7.72 12.51 12.01
CA THR A 37 7.43 11.43 12.95
C THR A 37 6.62 10.34 12.27
N ALA A 38 5.60 10.71 11.50
CA ALA A 38 4.76 9.75 10.79
C ALA A 38 5.59 8.89 9.82
N ILE A 39 6.49 9.50 9.06
CA ILE A 39 7.40 8.76 8.16
C ILE A 39 8.24 7.76 8.94
N ALA A 40 8.86 8.20 10.03
CA ALA A 40 9.72 7.34 10.85
C ALA A 40 8.93 6.17 11.43
N GLU A 41 7.72 6.41 11.91
CA GLU A 41 6.88 5.38 12.52
C GLU A 41 6.35 4.38 11.48
N PHE A 42 5.96 4.83 10.29
CA PHE A 42 5.57 3.90 9.23
C PHE A 42 6.77 3.03 8.80
N ARG A 43 7.97 3.60 8.72
CA ARG A 43 9.16 2.82 8.40
C ARG A 43 9.46 1.79 9.49
N ALA A 44 9.29 2.17 10.76
CA ALA A 44 9.44 1.24 11.89
C ALA A 44 8.41 0.13 11.84
N SER A 45 7.17 0.45 11.47
CA SER A 45 6.11 -0.54 11.28
C SER A 45 6.51 -1.57 10.23
N LEU A 46 6.99 -1.12 9.07
CA LEU A 46 7.43 -2.01 8.00
C LEU A 46 8.68 -2.81 8.36
N ALA A 47 9.56 -2.26 9.21
CA ALA A 47 10.71 -3.01 9.72
C ALA A 47 10.26 -4.17 10.61
N CYS A 48 9.15 -4.01 11.32
CA CYS A 48 8.58 -5.08 12.14
C CYS A 48 7.84 -6.11 11.28
N ASP A 49 7.10 -5.66 10.26
CA ASP A 49 6.35 -6.54 9.37
C ASP A 49 6.29 -5.92 7.97
N ALA A 50 7.12 -6.40 7.08
CA ALA A 50 7.22 -5.88 5.71
C ALA A 50 5.97 -6.17 4.86
N GLU A 51 5.07 -7.02 5.35
CA GLU A 51 3.81 -7.33 4.65
C GLU A 51 2.61 -6.59 5.23
N PHE A 52 2.86 -5.65 6.13
CA PHE A 52 1.81 -4.77 6.64
C PHE A 52 1.55 -3.67 5.60
N PHE A 53 0.75 -4.01 4.58
CA PHE A 53 0.55 -3.15 3.42
C PHE A 53 -0.15 -1.83 3.75
N ASP A 54 -1.01 -1.79 4.77
CA ASP A 54 -1.63 -0.55 5.22
C ASP A 54 -0.58 0.48 5.65
N ALA A 55 0.47 0.04 6.34
CA ALA A 55 1.58 0.90 6.72
C ALA A 55 2.36 1.38 5.50
N TRP A 56 2.48 0.53 4.49
CA TRP A 56 3.17 0.91 3.26
C TRP A 56 2.40 1.99 2.50
N HIS A 57 1.09 1.81 2.38
CA HIS A 57 0.23 2.84 1.78
C HIS A 57 0.30 4.15 2.58
N GLY A 58 0.31 4.04 3.91
CA GLY A 58 0.48 5.19 4.79
C GLY A 58 1.80 5.92 4.56
N LEU A 59 2.89 5.16 4.45
CA LEU A 59 4.21 5.73 4.17
C LEU A 59 4.22 6.50 2.86
N ILE A 60 3.71 5.89 1.80
CA ILE A 60 3.67 6.54 0.48
C ILE A 60 2.86 7.85 0.56
N ARG A 61 1.74 7.83 1.25
CA ARG A 61 0.89 9.01 1.40
C ARG A 61 1.60 10.14 2.16
N VAL A 62 2.25 9.84 3.28
CA VAL A 62 2.95 10.89 4.04
C VAL A 62 4.19 11.40 3.31
N LEU A 63 4.88 10.55 2.55
CA LEU A 63 5.98 11.00 1.70
C LEU A 63 5.47 11.97 0.63
N GLN A 64 4.33 11.66 0.02
CA GLN A 64 3.68 12.55 -0.94
C GLN A 64 3.32 13.89 -0.28
N ASP A 65 2.68 13.86 0.87
CA ASP A 65 2.26 15.05 1.60
C ASP A 65 3.44 15.91 2.05
N ALA A 66 4.58 15.27 2.33
CA ALA A 66 5.82 15.97 2.68
C ALA A 66 6.58 16.51 1.46
N GLY A 67 6.10 16.25 0.25
CA GLY A 67 6.76 16.68 -0.98
C GLY A 67 7.96 15.83 -1.38
N LEU A 68 8.17 14.70 -0.73
CA LEU A 68 9.28 13.78 -1.01
C LEU A 68 8.84 12.81 -2.12
N LEU A 69 8.63 13.36 -3.31
CA LEU A 69 8.01 12.63 -4.42
C LEU A 69 8.87 11.47 -4.93
N ASP A 70 10.18 11.65 -5.02
CA ASP A 70 11.07 10.59 -5.51
C ASP A 70 11.06 9.40 -4.55
N GLU A 71 11.07 9.66 -3.25
CA GLU A 71 10.99 8.59 -2.25
C GLU A 71 9.63 7.91 -2.28
N ALA A 72 8.56 8.70 -2.44
CA ALA A 72 7.20 8.16 -2.54
C ALA A 72 7.07 7.23 -3.75
N VAL A 73 7.60 7.62 -4.91
CA VAL A 73 7.60 6.80 -6.11
C VAL A 73 8.39 5.52 -5.88
N ALA A 74 9.58 5.62 -5.28
CA ALA A 74 10.41 4.44 -5.01
C ALA A 74 9.67 3.43 -4.13
N GLU A 75 9.01 3.90 -3.08
CA GLU A 75 8.25 3.01 -2.20
C GLU A 75 7.02 2.42 -2.91
N ALA A 76 6.34 3.21 -3.73
CA ALA A 76 5.18 2.74 -4.49
C ALA A 76 5.57 1.67 -5.51
N ILE A 77 6.73 1.81 -6.16
CA ILE A 77 7.23 0.80 -7.09
C ILE A 77 7.53 -0.51 -6.36
N ARG A 78 8.15 -0.44 -5.18
CA ARG A 78 8.40 -1.63 -4.36
C ARG A 78 7.10 -2.32 -3.96
N LEU A 79 6.09 -1.55 -3.61
CA LEU A 79 4.79 -2.10 -3.24
C LEU A 79 4.11 -2.71 -4.46
N GLU A 80 4.20 -2.08 -5.62
CA GLU A 80 3.67 -2.62 -6.88
C GLU A 80 4.23 -4.01 -7.18
N GLU A 81 5.52 -4.21 -6.94
CA GLU A 81 6.17 -5.51 -7.14
C GLU A 81 5.57 -6.59 -6.24
N LYS A 82 5.19 -6.21 -5.03
CA LYS A 82 4.59 -7.14 -4.07
C LYS A 82 3.09 -7.34 -4.28
N THR A 83 2.40 -6.30 -4.75
CA THR A 83 0.95 -6.31 -4.92
C THR A 83 0.58 -5.78 -6.31
N PRO A 84 0.97 -6.49 -7.39
CA PRO A 84 0.78 -5.96 -8.76
C PRO A 84 -0.68 -5.81 -9.17
N GLU A 85 -1.61 -6.45 -8.46
CA GLU A 85 -3.03 -6.37 -8.76
C GLU A 85 -3.77 -5.36 -7.88
N ASP A 86 -3.06 -4.62 -7.04
CA ASP A 86 -3.66 -3.61 -6.19
C ASP A 86 -3.91 -2.33 -6.98
N VAL A 87 -5.19 -2.04 -7.24
CA VAL A 87 -5.61 -0.85 -7.97
C VAL A 87 -5.08 0.42 -7.31
N LEU A 88 -5.07 0.45 -5.99
CA LEU A 88 -4.66 1.64 -5.23
C LEU A 88 -3.21 2.02 -5.48
N VAL A 89 -2.31 1.04 -5.60
CA VAL A 89 -0.89 1.29 -5.88
C VAL A 89 -0.72 1.97 -7.24
N HIS A 90 -1.39 1.46 -8.27
CA HIS A 90 -1.31 2.03 -9.61
C HIS A 90 -1.91 3.43 -9.66
N THR A 91 -3.02 3.65 -8.98
CA THR A 91 -3.62 4.98 -8.85
C THR A 91 -2.67 5.95 -8.17
N ARG A 92 -2.04 5.51 -7.08
CA ARG A 92 -1.08 6.34 -6.35
C ARG A 92 0.13 6.69 -7.22
N LEU A 93 0.67 5.71 -7.94
CA LEU A 93 1.78 5.95 -8.85
C LEU A 93 1.41 6.93 -9.95
N SER A 94 0.20 6.82 -10.51
CA SER A 94 -0.26 7.77 -11.51
C SER A 94 -0.26 9.20 -10.97
N ILE A 95 -0.79 9.39 -9.76
CA ILE A 95 -0.82 10.71 -9.12
C ILE A 95 0.60 11.22 -8.88
N LEU A 96 1.48 10.38 -8.35
CA LEU A 96 2.86 10.77 -8.06
C LEU A 96 3.62 11.16 -9.32
N TYR A 97 3.46 10.40 -10.40
CA TYR A 97 4.09 10.73 -11.69
C TYR A 97 3.55 12.03 -12.25
N GLN A 98 2.24 12.30 -12.11
CA GLN A 98 1.67 13.59 -12.51
C GLN A 98 2.30 14.74 -11.72
N MET A 99 2.49 14.56 -10.43
CA MET A 99 3.13 15.57 -9.58
C MET A 99 4.58 15.81 -9.97
N GLN A 100 5.25 14.80 -10.51
CA GLN A 100 6.61 14.93 -11.04
C GLN A 100 6.66 15.47 -12.48
N GLY A 101 5.50 15.66 -13.13
CA GLY A 101 5.44 16.07 -14.52
C GLY A 101 5.70 14.95 -15.52
N LYS A 102 5.69 13.70 -15.06
CA LYS A 102 5.93 12.52 -15.91
C LYS A 102 4.61 11.99 -16.46
N VAL A 103 4.06 12.69 -17.44
CA VAL A 103 2.73 12.39 -17.97
C VAL A 103 2.62 11.00 -18.62
N PRO A 104 3.55 10.55 -19.48
CA PRO A 104 3.44 9.21 -20.07
C PRO A 104 3.42 8.09 -19.02
N GLU A 105 4.28 8.19 -18.00
CA GLU A 105 4.33 7.20 -16.92
C GLU A 105 3.03 7.24 -16.11
N ALA A 106 2.50 8.45 -15.86
CA ALA A 106 1.24 8.60 -15.14
C ALA A 106 0.07 7.96 -15.89
N GLU A 107 0.01 8.17 -17.21
CA GLU A 107 -1.04 7.58 -18.03
C GLU A 107 -0.95 6.06 -18.10
N ALA A 108 0.27 5.53 -18.15
CA ALA A 108 0.48 4.08 -18.15
C ALA A 108 -0.05 3.44 -16.86
N GLU A 109 0.24 4.06 -15.71
CA GLU A 109 -0.24 3.56 -14.42
C GLU A 109 -1.77 3.72 -14.28
N ALA A 110 -2.32 4.82 -14.76
CA ALA A 110 -3.77 5.02 -14.77
C ALA A 110 -4.48 3.96 -15.62
N ALA A 111 -3.89 3.59 -16.76
CA ALA A 111 -4.44 2.54 -17.62
C ALA A 111 -4.44 1.18 -16.89
N LYS A 112 -3.35 0.85 -16.20
CA LYS A 112 -3.26 -0.37 -15.39
C LYS A 112 -4.36 -0.39 -14.33
N ALA A 113 -4.55 0.74 -13.63
CA ALA A 113 -5.59 0.86 -12.60
C ALA A 113 -6.98 0.61 -13.19
N ARG A 114 -7.28 1.16 -14.35
CA ARG A 114 -8.58 0.96 -15.01
C ARG A 114 -8.80 -0.49 -15.39
N ILE A 115 -7.79 -1.13 -15.97
CA ILE A 115 -7.88 -2.54 -16.38
C ILE A 115 -8.10 -3.44 -15.17
N LEU A 116 -7.35 -3.21 -14.11
CA LEU A 116 -7.51 -3.97 -12.87
C LEU A 116 -8.86 -3.72 -12.22
N GLY A 117 -9.34 -2.48 -12.26
CA GLY A 117 -10.68 -2.14 -11.77
C GLY A 117 -11.77 -2.91 -12.50
N TRP A 118 -11.68 -2.99 -13.82
CA TRP A 118 -12.61 -3.78 -14.62
C TRP A 118 -12.52 -5.27 -14.30
N LYS A 119 -11.31 -5.80 -14.15
CA LYS A 119 -11.12 -7.20 -13.76
C LYS A 119 -11.77 -7.50 -12.42
N HIS A 120 -11.63 -6.60 -11.46
CA HIS A 120 -12.26 -6.75 -10.15
C HIS A 120 -13.78 -6.70 -10.25
N GLU A 121 -14.32 -5.79 -11.04
CA GLU A 121 -15.77 -5.71 -11.25
C GLU A 121 -16.33 -6.97 -11.88
N LEU A 122 -15.68 -7.47 -12.93
CA LEU A 122 -16.11 -8.69 -13.61
C LEU A 122 -16.03 -9.90 -12.69
N LYS A 123 -15.00 -9.95 -11.85
CA LYS A 123 -14.82 -11.05 -10.90
C LYS A 123 -15.86 -11.01 -9.79
N ASN A 124 -16.25 -9.81 -9.35
CA ASN A 124 -17.23 -9.62 -8.30
C ASN A 124 -18.66 -9.77 -8.81
N LYS A 125 -18.90 -9.59 -10.10
CA LYS A 125 -20.18 -9.92 -10.71
C LYS A 125 -20.27 -11.43 -10.80
N ASP A 126 -21.15 -12.01 -9.99
CA ASP A 126 -21.41 -13.44 -10.03
C ASP A 126 -21.86 -13.81 -11.45
N PRO A 127 -21.23 -14.80 -12.10
CA PRO A 127 -21.68 -15.28 -13.41
C PRO A 127 -23.16 -15.63 -13.43
N LYS A 128 -23.72 -16.12 -12.33
CA LYS A 128 -25.14 -16.40 -12.21
C LYS A 128 -26.00 -15.15 -12.32
N ILE A 129 -25.56 -14.05 -11.69
CA ILE A 129 -26.28 -12.78 -11.76
C ILE A 129 -26.24 -12.22 -13.17
N GLY A 130 -25.08 -12.29 -13.83
CA GLY A 130 -24.95 -11.88 -15.21
C GLY A 130 -25.84 -12.67 -16.14
N THR A 131 -25.95 -13.97 -15.93
CA THR A 131 -26.80 -14.86 -16.68
C THR A 131 -28.28 -14.55 -16.44
N MET A 132 -28.63 -14.25 -15.20
CA MET A 132 -30.01 -13.96 -14.82
C MET A 132 -30.52 -12.64 -15.39
N GLN A 133 -29.66 -11.72 -15.71
CA GLN A 133 -30.02 -10.44 -16.30
C GLN A 133 -30.33 -10.55 -17.80
N LEU A 134 -30.01 -11.66 -18.39
CA LEU A 134 -30.25 -11.92 -19.79
C LEU A 134 -31.62 -12.59 -19.98
#